data_12e356d2b91d9341ad70f018e1174413
#
_entry.id   12e356d2b91d9341ad70f018e1174413
#
_cell.length_a   1.000
_cell.length_b   1.000
_cell.length_c   1.000
_cell.angle_alpha   90.00
_cell.angle_beta   90.00
_cell.angle_gamma   90.00
#
_symmetry.space_group_name_H-M   'P 1'
#
loop_
_entity.id
_entity.type
_entity.pdbx_description
1 polymer ?
#
loop_
_entity_poly.entity_id
_entity_poly.type
_entity_poly.pdbx_seq_one_letter_code
_entity_poly.pdbx_strand_id
1 'polypeptide(L)'
;MVLADSRAAAHAEVLRRVFDLAGHGLTPTLAESILALDFPDQDAERVAELSAKANEGSLTEAEEAELEAYTNVGDLLALWQSKARQALQPTA
;
A
#
# COMPACT_ATOMS: atom_id res chain seq x y z
N MET A 1 -12.57 -9.52 -3.25
CA MET A 1 -13.85 -8.86 -3.22
C MET A 1 -13.70 -7.38 -3.48
N VAL A 2 -14.54 -6.89 -4.34
CA VAL A 2 -14.41 -5.55 -4.92
C VAL A 2 -14.55 -4.42 -3.89
N LEU A 3 -15.34 -4.60 -2.84
CA LEU A 3 -15.59 -3.55 -1.85
C LEU A 3 -14.35 -3.10 -1.08
N ALA A 4 -13.48 -4.06 -0.70
CA ALA A 4 -12.24 -3.73 0.00
C ALA A 4 -11.30 -2.93 -0.91
N ASP A 5 -11.16 -3.36 -2.16
CA ASP A 5 -10.34 -2.68 -3.15
C ASP A 5 -10.87 -1.28 -3.45
N SER A 6 -12.19 -1.13 -3.52
CA SER A 6 -12.82 0.16 -3.76
C SER A 6 -12.56 1.15 -2.62
N ARG A 7 -12.57 0.69 -1.38
CA ARG A 7 -12.28 1.54 -0.22
C ARG A 7 -10.84 2.01 -0.23
N ALA A 8 -9.91 1.09 -0.46
CA ALA A 8 -8.49 1.42 -0.53
C ALA A 8 -8.23 2.42 -1.65
N ALA A 9 -8.82 2.19 -2.82
CA ALA A 9 -8.68 3.06 -3.97
C ALA A 9 -9.27 4.46 -3.70
N ALA A 10 -10.40 4.53 -3.01
CA ALA A 10 -11.03 5.80 -2.66
C ALA A 10 -10.16 6.61 -1.70
N HIS A 11 -9.61 5.97 -0.66
CA HIS A 11 -8.70 6.62 0.27
C HIS A 11 -7.46 7.13 -0.43
N ALA A 12 -6.87 6.31 -1.29
CA ALA A 12 -5.68 6.66 -2.05
C ALA A 12 -5.94 7.85 -2.97
N GLU A 13 -7.09 7.88 -3.61
CA GLU A 13 -7.49 8.97 -4.50
C GLU A 13 -7.63 10.30 -3.75
N VAL A 14 -8.21 10.27 -2.57
CA VAL A 14 -8.33 11.46 -1.72
C VAL A 14 -6.96 11.97 -1.29
N LEU A 15 -6.09 11.05 -0.85
CA LEU A 15 -4.73 11.40 -0.45
C LEU A 15 -3.95 12.01 -1.61
N ARG A 16 -4.10 11.44 -2.80
CA ARG A 16 -3.46 11.97 -4.00
C ARG A 16 -3.89 13.43 -4.26
N ARG A 17 -5.16 13.71 -4.09
CA ARG A 17 -5.68 15.08 -4.28
C ARG A 17 -5.11 16.04 -3.23
N VAL A 18 -4.95 15.59 -2.00
CA VAL A 18 -4.33 16.42 -0.95
C VAL A 18 -2.91 16.83 -1.35
N PHE A 19 -2.12 15.86 -1.81
CA PHE A 19 -0.76 16.17 -2.28
C PHE A 19 -0.77 17.13 -3.46
N ASP A 20 -1.67 16.91 -4.41
CA ASP A 20 -1.76 17.76 -5.61
C ASP A 20 -2.19 19.19 -5.27
N LEU A 21 -3.14 19.34 -4.33
CA LEU A 21 -3.61 20.64 -3.89
C LEU A 21 -2.53 21.43 -3.15
N ALA A 22 -1.62 20.76 -2.50
CA ALA A 22 -0.48 21.43 -1.87
C ALA A 22 0.44 22.08 -2.92
N GLY A 23 0.29 21.70 -4.18
CA GLY A 23 1.01 22.32 -5.29
C GLY A 23 2.48 21.95 -5.37
N HIS A 24 2.91 21.03 -4.54
CA HIS A 24 4.33 20.70 -4.41
C HIS A 24 4.66 19.28 -4.82
N GLY A 25 3.67 18.39 -4.80
CA GLY A 25 3.94 16.98 -4.94
C GLY A 25 4.88 16.50 -3.84
N LEU A 26 5.58 15.43 -4.08
CA LEU A 26 6.55 14.91 -3.14
C LEU A 26 7.91 15.54 -3.39
N THR A 27 8.56 16.01 -2.33
CA THR A 27 9.95 16.45 -2.44
C THR A 27 10.84 15.23 -2.72
N PRO A 28 12.00 15.41 -3.35
CA PRO A 28 12.91 14.28 -3.60
C PRO A 28 13.29 13.53 -2.33
N THR A 29 13.54 14.22 -1.23
CA THR A 29 13.88 13.57 0.03
C THR A 29 12.74 12.70 0.57
N LEU A 30 11.52 13.23 0.54
CA LEU A 30 10.35 12.47 0.98
C LEU A 30 10.08 11.30 0.05
N ALA A 31 10.23 11.51 -1.26
CA ALA A 31 10.04 10.44 -2.24
C ALA A 31 11.02 9.29 -2.00
N GLU A 32 12.28 9.60 -1.73
CA GLU A 32 13.28 8.59 -1.42
C GLU A 32 12.92 7.82 -0.14
N SER A 33 12.44 8.53 0.87
CA SER A 33 12.00 7.91 2.13
C SER A 33 10.82 6.95 1.90
N ILE A 34 9.88 7.35 1.07
CA ILE A 34 8.72 6.52 0.74
C ILE A 34 9.15 5.26 -0.02
N LEU A 35 10.09 5.39 -0.95
CA LEU A 35 10.58 4.23 -1.71
C LEU A 35 11.32 3.22 -0.83
N ALA A 36 11.86 3.67 0.28
CA ALA A 36 12.55 2.80 1.23
C ALA A 36 11.59 2.05 2.16
N LEU A 37 10.32 2.42 2.19
CA LEU A 37 9.35 1.75 3.04
C LEU A 37 9.06 0.34 2.53
N ASP A 38 8.97 -0.57 3.46
CA ASP A 38 8.58 -1.94 3.16
C ASP A 38 8.05 -2.57 4.45
N PHE A 39 7.38 -3.68 4.32
CA PHE A 39 6.95 -4.43 5.49
C PHE A 39 8.16 -5.03 6.19
N PRO A 40 8.20 -4.99 7.53
CA PRO A 40 9.21 -5.75 8.26
C PRO A 40 9.16 -7.23 7.90
N ASP A 41 10.29 -7.93 8.03
CA ASP A 41 10.40 -9.35 7.67
C ASP A 41 9.34 -10.21 8.37
N GLN A 42 9.04 -9.91 9.63
CA GLN A 42 8.03 -10.58 10.41
C GLN A 42 6.65 -10.52 9.75
N ASP A 43 6.31 -9.36 9.17
CA ASP A 43 5.02 -9.18 8.48
C ASP A 43 5.00 -9.93 7.15
N ALA A 44 6.11 -9.95 6.43
CA ALA A 44 6.21 -10.72 5.19
C ALA A 44 6.02 -12.22 5.47
N GLU A 45 6.61 -12.73 6.53
CA GLU A 45 6.41 -14.11 6.96
C GLU A 45 4.95 -14.39 7.34
N ARG A 46 4.33 -13.43 8.06
CA ARG A 46 2.93 -13.56 8.44
C ARG A 46 2.02 -13.59 7.23
N VAL A 47 2.26 -12.73 6.24
CA VAL A 47 1.48 -12.73 5.00
C VAL A 47 1.60 -14.06 4.28
N ALA A 48 2.79 -14.62 4.20
CA ALA A 48 3.00 -15.93 3.58
C ALA A 48 2.22 -17.03 4.29
N GLU A 49 2.22 -17.01 5.61
CA GLU A 49 1.47 -17.95 6.43
C GLU A 49 -0.04 -17.82 6.20
N LEU A 50 -0.56 -16.59 6.25
CA LEU A 50 -1.97 -16.32 6.00
C LEU A 50 -2.38 -16.71 4.59
N SER A 51 -1.54 -16.45 3.61
CA SER A 51 -1.81 -16.79 2.21
C SER A 51 -1.89 -18.32 2.02
N ALA A 52 -1.01 -19.05 2.68
CA ALA A 52 -1.05 -20.52 2.65
C ALA A 52 -2.36 -21.04 3.27
N LYS A 53 -2.77 -20.47 4.40
CA LYS A 53 -4.03 -20.85 5.05
C LYS A 53 -5.24 -20.50 4.18
N ALA A 54 -5.18 -19.36 3.49
CA ALA A 54 -6.23 -18.96 2.56
C ALA A 54 -6.39 -19.97 1.42
N ASN A 55 -5.28 -20.45 0.87
CA ASN A 55 -5.30 -21.46 -0.19
C ASN A 55 -5.90 -22.78 0.29
N GLU A 56 -5.78 -23.10 1.57
CA GLU A 56 -6.35 -24.30 2.17
C GLU A 56 -7.79 -24.09 2.64
N GLY A 57 -8.29 -22.87 2.60
CA GLY A 57 -9.62 -22.55 3.08
C GLY A 57 -9.73 -22.59 4.59
N SER A 58 -8.63 -22.40 5.31
CA SER A 58 -8.58 -22.58 6.77
C SER A 58 -8.40 -21.29 7.58
N LEU A 59 -8.62 -20.11 6.97
CA LEU A 59 -8.55 -18.84 7.69
C LEU A 59 -9.70 -18.69 8.67
N THR A 60 -9.38 -18.25 9.88
CA THR A 60 -10.41 -17.77 10.81
C THR A 60 -10.87 -16.38 10.39
N GLU A 61 -11.97 -15.90 10.96
CA GLU A 61 -12.45 -14.54 10.69
C GLU A 61 -11.41 -13.48 11.04
N ALA A 62 -10.73 -13.67 12.16
CA ALA A 62 -9.67 -12.75 12.59
C ALA A 62 -8.50 -12.77 11.60
N GLU A 63 -8.16 -13.93 11.09
CA GLU A 63 -7.09 -14.09 10.11
C GLU A 63 -7.47 -13.49 8.76
N GLU A 64 -8.74 -13.60 8.36
CA GLU A 64 -9.23 -12.97 7.14
C GLU A 64 -9.10 -11.45 7.24
N ALA A 65 -9.47 -10.87 8.37
CA ALA A 65 -9.34 -9.44 8.62
C ALA A 65 -7.88 -8.99 8.60
N GLU A 66 -7.01 -9.80 9.18
CA GLU A 66 -5.58 -9.54 9.20
C GLU A 66 -4.99 -9.53 7.78
N LEU A 67 -5.33 -10.54 6.98
CA LEU A 67 -4.85 -10.62 5.60
C LEU A 67 -5.38 -9.45 4.76
N GLU A 68 -6.64 -9.09 4.95
CA GLU A 68 -7.24 -7.94 4.28
C GLU A 68 -6.50 -6.65 4.62
N ALA A 69 -6.12 -6.47 5.88
CA ALA A 69 -5.37 -5.29 6.32
C ALA A 69 -4.01 -5.21 5.60
N TYR A 70 -3.31 -6.34 5.50
CA TYR A 70 -2.04 -6.38 4.78
C TYR A 70 -2.22 -6.03 3.30
N THR A 71 -3.26 -6.55 2.68
CA THR A 71 -3.56 -6.27 1.28
C THR A 71 -3.83 -4.78 1.08
N ASN A 72 -4.67 -4.20 1.93
CA ASN A 72 -5.02 -2.78 1.81
C ASN A 72 -3.81 -1.85 2.03
N VAL A 73 -3.02 -2.14 3.05
CA VAL A 73 -1.81 -1.35 3.32
C VAL A 73 -0.80 -1.52 2.19
N GLY A 74 -0.65 -2.73 1.67
CA GLY A 74 0.23 -2.99 0.53
C GLY A 74 -0.17 -2.21 -0.71
N ASP A 75 -1.46 -2.13 -0.98
CA ASP A 75 -1.98 -1.38 -2.13
C ASP A 75 -1.72 0.12 -1.98
N LEU A 76 -1.94 0.66 -0.78
CA LEU A 76 -1.65 2.06 -0.49
C LEU A 76 -0.15 2.36 -0.62
N LEU A 77 0.68 1.47 -0.09
CA LEU A 77 2.12 1.63 -0.19
C LEU A 77 2.57 1.62 -1.64
N ALA A 78 2.04 0.70 -2.45
CA ALA A 78 2.37 0.61 -3.88
C ALA A 78 2.01 1.91 -4.61
N LEU A 79 0.84 2.48 -4.29
CA LEU A 79 0.43 3.75 -4.89
C LEU A 79 1.37 4.88 -4.51
N TRP A 80 1.72 4.98 -3.23
CA TRP A 80 2.63 6.03 -2.76
C TRP A 80 4.02 5.86 -3.37
N GLN A 81 4.49 4.64 -3.50
CA GLN A 81 5.77 4.37 -4.13
C GLN A 81 5.77 4.71 -5.62
N SER A 82 4.63 4.48 -6.29
CA SER A 82 4.47 4.91 -7.69
C SER A 82 4.58 6.43 -7.81
N LYS A 83 3.91 7.17 -6.91
CA LYS A 83 4.01 8.63 -6.85
C LYS A 83 5.44 9.09 -6.56
N ALA A 84 6.10 8.41 -5.65
CA ALA A 84 7.49 8.72 -5.29
C ALA A 84 8.43 8.54 -6.48
N ARG A 85 8.26 7.47 -7.24
CA ARG A 85 9.06 7.23 -8.46
C ARG A 85 8.82 8.33 -9.49
N GLN A 86 7.56 8.75 -9.65
CA GLN A 86 7.23 9.86 -10.57
C GLN A 86 7.90 11.15 -10.15
N ALA A 87 7.91 11.44 -8.84
CA ALA A 87 8.52 12.66 -8.32
C ALA A 87 10.04 12.70 -8.54
N LEU A 88 10.67 11.52 -8.60
CA LEU A 88 12.11 11.41 -8.80
C LEU A 88 12.51 11.30 -10.27
N GLN A 89 11.55 11.20 -11.18
CA GLN A 89 11.86 11.15 -12.60
C GLN A 89 12.38 12.50 -13.08
N PRO A 90 13.43 12.52 -13.90
CA PRO A 90 13.91 13.78 -14.47
C PRO A 90 12.81 14.38 -15.35
N THR A 91 12.63 15.67 -15.23
CA THR A 91 11.74 16.40 -16.15
C THR A 91 12.45 16.56 -17.49
N ALA A 92 11.83 16.07 -18.51
CA ALA A 92 12.41 16.18 -19.85
C ALA A 92 12.25 17.59 -20.42
#